data_8d99f59878c88e55e59eb6a8b4de5874
#
_entry.id   8d99f59878c88e55e59eb6a8b4de5874
#
_cell.length_a   1.000
_cell.length_b   1.000
_cell.length_c   1.000
_cell.angle_alpha   90.00
_cell.angle_beta   90.00
_cell.angle_gamma   90.00
#
_symmetry.space_group_name_H-M   'P 1'
#
loop_
_entity.id
_entity.type
_entity.pdbx_description
1 polymer ?
#
loop_
_entity_poly.entity_id
_entity_poly.type
_entity_poly.pdbx_seq_one_letter_code
_entity_poly.pdbx_strand_id
1 'polypeptide(L)'
;ELDITKMQWHDDFDIKLALKDITHATVDRIKANRQARENYLEQFGGDKKGPYLYVIVATGNIYEDVTQAVAAARQGADVVAVIRTTGQSLLDFVPYGATTEGFGGTMATQENFRIMRKALDDVGVELGRYIRLCNYCSGLCMPEIAAMGALERLDMMLNDALYGILFRDINMKRTLVDQFFSRIINGY
;
A
#
# COMPACT_ATOMS: atom_id res chain seq x y z
N GLU A 1 -2.74 14.38 32.74
CA GLU A 1 -3.13 14.84 31.40
C GLU A 1 -1.95 15.61 30.81
N LEU A 2 -1.50 15.27 29.60
CA LEU A 2 -0.35 15.91 28.97
C LEU A 2 -0.80 17.28 28.40
N ASP A 3 -0.22 18.37 28.88
CA ASP A 3 -0.49 19.71 28.36
C ASP A 3 0.54 20.08 27.29
N ILE A 4 0.19 19.87 26.03
CA ILE A 4 1.06 20.13 24.89
C ILE A 4 1.46 21.60 24.72
N THR A 5 0.68 22.55 25.32
CA THR A 5 1.00 23.99 25.23
C THR A 5 2.19 24.38 26.11
N LYS A 6 2.54 23.53 27.08
CA LYS A 6 3.68 23.73 28.00
C LYS A 6 4.92 22.94 27.62
N MET A 7 4.85 22.18 26.51
CA MET A 7 6.02 21.41 26.02
C MET A 7 7.03 22.34 25.35
N GLN A 8 8.30 22.05 25.57
CA GLN A 8 9.36 22.67 24.79
C GLN A 8 9.45 21.97 23.44
N TRP A 9 9.29 22.71 22.36
CA TRP A 9 9.39 22.21 20.99
C TRP A 9 10.81 22.43 20.46
N HIS A 10 11.28 21.49 19.63
CA HIS A 10 12.48 21.70 18.83
C HIS A 10 12.24 22.81 17.81
N ASP A 11 13.30 23.48 17.41
CA ASP A 11 13.17 24.48 16.36
C ASP A 11 12.94 23.83 14.98
N ASP A 12 12.47 24.62 14.03
CA ASP A 12 12.14 24.14 12.68
C ASP A 12 13.36 23.57 11.94
N PHE A 13 14.55 24.02 12.25
CA PHE A 13 15.79 23.56 11.61
C PHE A 13 16.12 22.15 12.07
N ASP A 14 16.07 21.89 13.37
CA ASP A 14 16.32 20.56 13.94
C ASP A 14 15.30 19.53 13.45
N ILE A 15 14.01 19.91 13.40
CA ILE A 15 12.95 19.07 12.88
C ILE A 15 13.18 18.73 11.40
N LYS A 16 13.51 19.72 10.57
CA LYS A 16 13.79 19.52 9.14
C LYS A 16 15.02 18.66 8.92
N LEU A 17 16.06 18.82 9.74
CA LEU A 17 17.28 18.02 9.63
C LEU A 17 16.98 16.53 9.96
N ALA A 18 16.28 16.28 11.07
CA ALA A 18 15.90 14.91 11.44
C ALA A 18 15.00 14.24 10.40
N LEU A 19 14.00 14.97 9.88
CA LEU A 19 13.10 14.47 8.85
C LEU A 19 13.80 14.20 7.51
N LYS A 20 14.84 14.96 7.19
CA LYS A 20 15.61 14.76 5.95
C LYS A 20 16.23 13.38 5.88
N ASP A 21 16.89 12.93 6.93
CA ASP A 21 17.57 11.62 6.96
C ASP A 21 16.55 10.47 6.89
N ILE A 22 15.45 10.58 7.64
CA ILE A 22 14.35 9.60 7.60
C ILE A 22 13.73 9.55 6.19
N THR A 23 13.49 10.71 5.57
CA THR A 23 12.92 10.78 4.22
C THR A 23 13.85 10.16 3.19
N HIS A 24 15.15 10.45 3.24
CA HIS A 24 16.12 9.88 2.31
C HIS A 24 16.17 8.35 2.43
N ALA A 25 16.30 7.82 3.64
CA ALA A 25 16.31 6.38 3.87
C ALA A 25 15.03 5.69 3.36
N THR A 26 13.88 6.33 3.55
CA THR A 26 12.59 5.84 3.05
C THR A 26 12.54 5.81 1.52
N VAL A 27 12.94 6.91 0.86
CA VAL A 27 12.99 7.01 -0.60
C VAL A 27 13.96 6.00 -1.21
N ASP A 28 15.12 5.82 -0.60
CA ASP A 28 16.10 4.83 -1.06
C ASP A 28 15.55 3.40 -0.97
N ARG A 29 14.82 3.07 0.09
CA ARG A 29 14.11 1.78 0.20
C ARG A 29 13.05 1.62 -0.88
N ILE A 30 12.26 2.64 -1.17
CA ILE A 30 11.25 2.60 -2.24
C ILE A 30 11.92 2.37 -3.61
N LYS A 31 13.02 3.06 -3.90
CA LYS A 31 13.79 2.85 -5.14
C LYS A 31 14.37 1.44 -5.23
N ALA A 32 14.90 0.92 -4.12
CA ALA A 32 15.37 -0.46 -4.08
C ALA A 32 14.25 -1.48 -4.34
N ASN A 33 13.05 -1.24 -3.82
CA ASN A 33 11.88 -2.06 -4.11
C ASN A 33 11.47 -2.02 -5.59
N ARG A 34 11.55 -0.85 -6.23
CA ARG A 34 11.33 -0.71 -7.68
C ARG A 34 12.35 -1.53 -8.46
N GLN A 35 13.63 -1.40 -8.13
CA GLN A 35 14.68 -2.19 -8.78
C GLN A 35 14.49 -3.69 -8.58
N ALA A 36 14.11 -4.12 -7.37
CA ALA A 36 13.80 -5.53 -7.12
C ALA A 36 12.67 -6.05 -8.00
N ARG A 37 11.61 -5.27 -8.22
CA ARG A 37 10.54 -5.63 -9.16
C ARG A 37 11.06 -5.79 -10.58
N GLU A 38 11.88 -4.87 -11.05
CA GLU A 38 12.48 -4.92 -12.40
C GLU A 38 13.34 -6.18 -12.55
N ASN A 39 14.17 -6.49 -11.54
CA ASN A 39 14.99 -7.71 -11.53
C ASN A 39 14.13 -8.99 -11.60
N TYR A 40 13.01 -9.04 -10.88
CA TYR A 40 12.07 -10.17 -10.97
C TYR A 40 11.45 -10.29 -12.37
N LEU A 41 11.04 -9.18 -12.97
CA LEU A 41 10.50 -9.19 -14.33
C LEU A 41 11.54 -9.68 -15.34
N GLU A 42 12.78 -9.23 -15.26
CA GLU A 42 13.87 -9.70 -16.11
C GLU A 42 14.14 -11.19 -15.92
N GLN A 43 14.19 -11.65 -14.66
CA GLN A 43 14.42 -13.07 -14.32
C GLN A 43 13.37 -13.99 -14.96
N PHE A 44 12.13 -13.54 -15.08
CA PHE A 44 11.04 -14.32 -15.67
C PHE A 44 10.79 -14.03 -17.16
N GLY A 45 11.74 -13.39 -17.84
CA GLY A 45 11.67 -13.17 -19.30
C GLY A 45 10.90 -11.92 -19.72
N GLY A 46 10.71 -11.00 -18.82
CA GLY A 46 10.03 -9.72 -19.06
C GLY A 46 8.56 -9.70 -18.68
N ASP A 47 7.90 -8.62 -19.05
CA ASP A 47 6.49 -8.42 -18.71
C ASP A 47 5.57 -9.11 -19.72
N LYS A 48 4.42 -9.59 -19.24
CA LYS A 48 3.40 -10.22 -20.08
C LYS A 48 2.83 -9.21 -21.08
N LYS A 49 2.73 -9.60 -22.33
CA LYS A 49 2.01 -8.85 -23.36
C LYS A 49 0.52 -9.21 -23.34
N GLY A 50 -0.33 -8.22 -23.37
CA GLY A 50 -1.78 -8.41 -23.46
C GLY A 50 -2.49 -8.08 -22.16
N PRO A 51 -3.79 -8.34 -22.09
CA PRO A 51 -4.54 -7.97 -20.89
C PRO A 51 -4.11 -8.81 -19.69
N TYR A 52 -4.02 -8.14 -18.52
CA TYR A 52 -3.79 -8.81 -17.25
C TYR A 52 -5.10 -9.37 -16.70
N LEU A 53 -5.05 -10.59 -16.18
CA LEU A 53 -6.13 -11.14 -15.40
C LEU A 53 -6.05 -10.58 -13.97
N TYR A 54 -7.02 -9.76 -13.64
CA TYR A 54 -7.12 -9.08 -12.35
C TYR A 54 -8.10 -9.82 -11.44
N VAL A 55 -7.66 -10.22 -10.26
CA VAL A 55 -8.47 -10.92 -9.26
C VAL A 55 -8.45 -10.17 -7.94
N ILE A 56 -9.61 -10.07 -7.30
CA ILE A 56 -9.78 -9.42 -6.01
C ILE A 56 -9.90 -10.48 -4.92
N VAL A 57 -9.15 -10.30 -3.83
CA VAL A 57 -9.28 -11.04 -2.57
C VAL A 57 -9.55 -10.07 -1.44
N ALA A 58 -10.54 -10.32 -0.61
CA ALA A 58 -10.98 -9.36 0.40
C ALA A 58 -11.84 -10.00 1.49
N THR A 59 -11.31 -11.01 2.16
CA THR A 59 -12.05 -11.75 3.19
C THR A 59 -12.16 -11.01 4.52
N GLY A 60 -11.27 -10.06 4.76
CA GLY A 60 -11.08 -9.42 6.07
C GLY A 60 -9.95 -10.05 6.89
N ASN A 61 -9.48 -11.22 6.49
CA ASN A 61 -8.41 -11.96 7.14
C ASN A 61 -7.24 -12.13 6.18
N ILE A 62 -6.09 -11.54 6.50
CA ILE A 62 -4.93 -11.56 5.60
C ILE A 62 -4.43 -12.98 5.29
N TYR A 63 -4.55 -13.93 6.19
CA TYR A 63 -4.10 -15.29 5.97
C TYR A 63 -5.03 -16.06 5.03
N GLU A 64 -6.34 -15.82 5.11
CA GLU A 64 -7.31 -16.33 4.15
C GLU A 64 -7.12 -15.67 2.77
N ASP A 65 -6.83 -14.37 2.74
CA ASP A 65 -6.53 -13.65 1.50
C ASP A 65 -5.29 -14.23 0.81
N VAL A 66 -4.25 -14.58 1.56
CA VAL A 66 -3.06 -15.25 1.02
C VAL A 66 -3.42 -16.59 0.38
N THR A 67 -4.24 -17.40 1.04
CA THR A 67 -4.70 -18.68 0.50
C THR A 67 -5.43 -18.49 -0.83
N GLN A 68 -6.34 -17.53 -0.89
CA GLN A 68 -7.08 -17.20 -2.11
C GLN A 68 -6.18 -16.60 -3.20
N ALA A 69 -5.25 -15.73 -2.83
CA ALA A 69 -4.31 -15.09 -3.75
C ALA A 69 -3.39 -16.11 -4.44
N VAL A 70 -2.85 -17.05 -3.67
CA VAL A 70 -2.01 -18.14 -4.19
C VAL A 70 -2.83 -19.04 -5.13
N ALA A 71 -4.05 -19.41 -4.77
CA ALA A 71 -4.94 -20.18 -5.62
C ALA A 71 -5.27 -19.45 -6.92
N ALA A 72 -5.57 -18.14 -6.85
CA ALA A 72 -5.83 -17.30 -8.03
C ALA A 72 -4.60 -17.20 -8.93
N ALA A 73 -3.41 -17.01 -8.38
CA ALA A 73 -2.16 -16.98 -9.13
C ALA A 73 -1.92 -18.29 -9.91
N ARG A 74 -2.14 -19.44 -9.27
CA ARG A 74 -2.03 -20.76 -9.92
C ARG A 74 -3.05 -20.96 -11.04
N GLN A 75 -4.20 -20.29 -10.96
CA GLN A 75 -5.23 -20.30 -12.02
C GLN A 75 -5.02 -19.22 -13.09
N GLY A 76 -3.93 -18.46 -13.02
CA GLY A 76 -3.55 -17.54 -14.09
C GLY A 76 -3.72 -16.06 -13.75
N ALA A 77 -4.08 -15.68 -12.53
CA ALA A 77 -4.15 -14.28 -12.14
C ALA A 77 -2.78 -13.61 -12.27
N ASP A 78 -2.74 -12.45 -12.92
CA ASP A 78 -1.54 -11.63 -13.13
C ASP A 78 -1.44 -10.51 -12.09
N VAL A 79 -2.58 -10.06 -11.59
CA VAL A 79 -2.71 -9.02 -10.59
C VAL A 79 -3.65 -9.52 -9.50
N VAL A 80 -3.19 -9.48 -8.26
CA VAL A 80 -4.01 -9.73 -7.09
C VAL A 80 -4.25 -8.42 -6.36
N ALA A 81 -5.51 -8.04 -6.20
CA ALA A 81 -5.90 -6.85 -5.47
C ALA A 81 -6.51 -7.21 -4.13
N VAL A 82 -6.06 -6.54 -3.10
CA VAL A 82 -6.67 -6.59 -1.77
C VAL A 82 -7.55 -5.37 -1.59
N ILE A 83 -8.86 -5.58 -1.47
CA ILE A 83 -9.78 -4.48 -1.21
C ILE A 83 -9.67 -4.07 0.25
N ARG A 84 -9.41 -2.78 0.45
CA ARG A 84 -9.40 -2.16 1.75
C ARG A 84 -10.79 -2.19 2.40
N THR A 85 -10.85 -2.43 3.71
CA THR A 85 -12.11 -2.38 4.46
C THR A 85 -12.79 -1.01 4.36
N THR A 86 -14.12 -0.99 4.27
CA THR A 86 -14.91 0.24 4.23
C THR A 86 -14.67 1.11 5.48
N GLY A 87 -14.55 0.51 6.66
CA GLY A 87 -14.26 1.21 7.92
C GLY A 87 -12.96 1.99 7.87
N GLN A 88 -11.94 1.49 7.21
CA GLN A 88 -10.63 2.16 7.08
C GLN A 88 -10.72 3.48 6.29
N SER A 89 -11.70 3.66 5.43
CA SER A 89 -11.94 4.92 4.73
C SER A 89 -12.30 6.08 5.67
N LEU A 90 -12.78 5.77 6.87
CA LEU A 90 -13.22 6.71 7.87
C LEU A 90 -12.18 6.91 9.00
N LEU A 91 -11.11 6.09 9.02
CA LEU A 91 -10.03 6.23 9.98
C LEU A 91 -9.02 7.28 9.49
N ASP A 92 -8.45 8.02 10.41
CA ASP A 92 -7.31 8.91 10.17
C ASP A 92 -5.99 8.34 10.72
N PHE A 93 -5.97 7.06 10.99
CA PHE A 93 -4.77 6.27 11.28
C PHE A 93 -4.87 4.89 10.62
N VAL A 94 -3.73 4.21 10.46
CA VAL A 94 -3.67 2.85 9.98
C VAL A 94 -3.48 1.89 11.15
N PRO A 95 -4.29 0.82 11.27
CA PRO A 95 -4.09 -0.23 12.27
C PRO A 95 -2.69 -0.85 12.15
N TYR A 96 -2.18 -1.36 13.25
CA TYR A 96 -0.85 -1.95 13.34
C TYR A 96 -0.91 -3.48 13.25
N GLY A 97 0.08 -4.08 12.59
CA GLY A 97 0.25 -5.52 12.54
C GLY A 97 -0.62 -6.24 11.50
N ALA A 98 -0.59 -7.58 11.56
CA ALA A 98 -1.43 -8.43 10.73
C ALA A 98 -2.90 -8.36 11.22
N THR A 99 -3.83 -8.32 10.27
CA THR A 99 -5.26 -8.20 10.59
C THR A 99 -6.03 -9.43 10.14
N THR A 100 -6.89 -9.94 11.03
CA THR A 100 -7.76 -11.10 10.81
C THR A 100 -9.24 -10.73 10.86
N GLU A 101 -9.54 -9.46 11.08
CA GLU A 101 -10.89 -8.93 11.21
C GLU A 101 -11.03 -7.65 10.39
N GLY A 102 -11.53 -7.76 9.18
CA GLY A 102 -11.92 -6.64 8.35
C GLY A 102 -13.41 -6.63 8.08
N PHE A 103 -13.97 -5.47 7.85
CA PHE A 103 -15.40 -5.32 7.50
C PHE A 103 -15.54 -4.78 6.08
N GLY A 104 -16.05 -5.61 5.18
CA GLY A 104 -16.16 -5.28 3.76
C GLY A 104 -14.81 -5.20 3.03
N GLY A 105 -13.81 -5.90 3.53
CA GLY A 105 -12.46 -5.97 3.00
C GLY A 105 -11.41 -6.17 4.07
N THR A 106 -10.17 -6.28 3.68
CA THR A 106 -9.03 -6.50 4.58
C THR A 106 -8.32 -5.19 4.90
N MET A 107 -7.87 -4.99 6.12
CA MET A 107 -7.17 -3.76 6.51
C MET A 107 -5.86 -3.60 5.72
N ALA A 108 -5.62 -2.40 5.18
CA ALA A 108 -4.36 -2.05 4.57
C ALA A 108 -3.35 -1.64 5.64
N THR A 109 -2.61 -2.60 6.18
CA THR A 109 -1.50 -2.37 7.11
C THR A 109 -0.18 -2.72 6.45
N GLN A 110 0.92 -2.17 6.95
CA GLN A 110 2.24 -2.50 6.40
C GLN A 110 2.54 -4.00 6.50
N GLU A 111 2.13 -4.62 7.61
CA GLU A 111 2.31 -6.07 7.81
C GLU A 111 1.50 -6.89 6.80
N ASN A 112 0.25 -6.51 6.52
CA ASN A 112 -0.56 -7.20 5.52
C ASN A 112 0.05 -7.09 4.11
N PHE A 113 0.58 -5.93 3.75
CA PHE A 113 1.32 -5.78 2.47
C PHE A 113 2.53 -6.71 2.41
N ARG A 114 3.31 -6.79 3.49
CA ARG A 114 4.48 -7.65 3.58
C ARG A 114 4.13 -9.13 3.47
N ILE A 115 3.12 -9.58 4.20
CA ILE A 115 2.63 -10.97 4.16
C ILE A 115 2.17 -11.32 2.75
N MET A 116 1.31 -10.50 2.15
CA MET A 116 0.80 -10.75 0.81
C MET A 116 1.90 -10.69 -0.25
N ARG A 117 2.80 -9.70 -0.19
CA ARG A 117 3.91 -9.59 -1.14
C ARG A 117 4.80 -10.82 -1.10
N LYS A 118 5.15 -11.30 0.11
CA LYS A 118 5.94 -12.52 0.26
C LYS A 118 5.23 -13.73 -0.37
N ALA A 119 3.96 -13.92 -0.11
CA ALA A 119 3.20 -15.03 -0.68
C ALA A 119 3.14 -14.99 -2.22
N LEU A 120 2.96 -13.80 -2.80
CA LEU A 120 2.96 -13.62 -4.26
C LEU A 120 4.35 -13.79 -4.87
N ASP A 121 5.42 -13.48 -4.16
CA ASP A 121 6.78 -13.77 -4.61
C ASP A 121 7.04 -15.27 -4.61
N ASP A 122 6.68 -15.96 -3.53
CA ASP A 122 6.88 -17.41 -3.39
C ASP A 122 6.14 -18.16 -4.51
N VAL A 123 4.87 -17.87 -4.75
CA VAL A 123 4.10 -18.50 -5.83
C VAL A 123 4.56 -18.02 -7.23
N GLY A 124 5.04 -16.81 -7.36
CA GLY A 124 5.62 -16.27 -8.60
C GLY A 124 6.87 -17.03 -9.01
N VAL A 125 7.75 -17.36 -8.06
CA VAL A 125 8.92 -18.22 -8.30
C VAL A 125 8.49 -19.63 -8.71
N GLU A 126 7.49 -20.22 -8.03
CA GLU A 126 6.92 -21.52 -8.40
C GLU A 126 6.41 -21.54 -9.85
N LEU A 127 5.75 -20.48 -10.27
CA LEU A 127 5.11 -20.35 -11.58
C LEU A 127 6.02 -19.78 -12.68
N GLY A 128 7.21 -19.31 -12.35
CA GLY A 128 8.14 -18.65 -13.27
C GLY A 128 7.61 -17.32 -13.83
N ARG A 129 6.83 -16.57 -13.06
CA ARG A 129 6.27 -15.27 -13.49
C ARG A 129 6.04 -14.32 -12.33
N TYR A 130 6.08 -13.03 -12.61
CA TYR A 130 5.82 -12.00 -11.62
C TYR A 130 4.31 -11.77 -11.43
N ILE A 131 3.84 -11.84 -10.18
CA ILE A 131 2.45 -11.56 -9.82
C ILE A 131 2.40 -10.19 -9.15
N ARG A 132 1.60 -9.29 -9.70
CA ARG A 132 1.46 -7.93 -9.19
C ARG A 132 0.54 -7.87 -7.98
N LEU A 133 0.93 -7.05 -7.00
CA LEU A 133 0.10 -6.71 -5.87
C LEU A 133 -0.55 -5.36 -6.09
N CYS A 134 -1.86 -5.29 -5.95
CA CYS A 134 -2.65 -4.06 -6.07
C CYS A 134 -3.43 -3.79 -4.77
N ASN A 135 -3.61 -2.53 -4.43
CA ASN A 135 -4.50 -2.13 -3.34
C ASN A 135 -5.28 -0.87 -3.68
N TYR A 136 -6.33 -0.63 -2.94
CA TYR A 136 -7.10 0.61 -2.98
C TYR A 136 -6.55 1.60 -1.96
N CYS A 137 -6.39 2.85 -2.37
CA CYS A 137 -5.89 3.93 -1.53
C CYS A 137 -6.82 5.13 -1.63
N SER A 138 -7.70 5.26 -0.68
CA SER A 138 -8.63 6.39 -0.58
C SER A 138 -8.96 6.68 0.88
N GLY A 139 -9.61 7.81 1.16
CA GLY A 139 -10.00 8.21 2.50
C GLY A 139 -8.91 8.92 3.29
N LEU A 140 -9.09 9.04 4.60
CA LEU A 140 -8.30 9.92 5.47
C LEU A 140 -6.84 9.47 5.66
N CYS A 141 -6.56 8.17 5.57
CA CYS A 141 -5.20 7.61 5.75
C CYS A 141 -4.52 7.25 4.41
N MET A 142 -4.88 7.95 3.34
CA MET A 142 -4.35 7.69 2.00
C MET A 142 -2.83 7.81 1.88
N PRO A 143 -2.16 8.87 2.40
CA PRO A 143 -0.71 8.99 2.31
C PRO A 143 0.03 7.88 3.07
N GLU A 144 -0.49 7.50 4.23
CA GLU A 144 0.06 6.43 5.08
C GLU A 144 -0.02 5.07 4.36
N ILE A 145 -1.16 4.77 3.72
CA ILE A 145 -1.33 3.55 2.94
C ILE A 145 -0.40 3.55 1.72
N ALA A 146 -0.26 4.69 1.04
CA ALA A 146 0.66 4.83 -0.09
C ALA A 146 2.12 4.58 0.34
N ALA A 147 2.55 5.17 1.46
CA ALA A 147 3.90 5.00 1.98
C ALA A 147 4.17 3.54 2.39
N MET A 148 3.27 2.93 3.14
CA MET A 148 3.40 1.53 3.56
C MET A 148 3.42 0.57 2.36
N GLY A 149 2.55 0.78 1.39
CA GLY A 149 2.55 0.00 0.16
C GLY A 149 3.86 0.11 -0.60
N ALA A 150 4.40 1.31 -0.76
CA ALA A 150 5.68 1.54 -1.42
C ALA A 150 6.85 0.89 -0.66
N LEU A 151 6.83 0.90 0.67
CA LEU A 151 7.83 0.26 1.52
C LEU A 151 7.79 -1.28 1.45
N GLU A 152 6.68 -1.87 1.08
CA GLU A 152 6.50 -3.32 0.96
C GLU A 152 6.31 -3.79 -0.50
N ARG A 153 6.77 -3.01 -1.46
CA ARG A 153 6.75 -3.31 -2.91
C ARG A 153 5.35 -3.57 -3.46
N LEU A 154 4.39 -2.69 -3.12
CA LEU A 154 3.11 -2.62 -3.81
C LEU A 154 3.34 -2.15 -5.25
N ASP A 155 2.78 -2.87 -6.22
CA ASP A 155 2.99 -2.58 -7.64
C ASP A 155 1.99 -1.59 -8.23
N MET A 156 0.77 -1.65 -7.76
CA MET A 156 -0.35 -0.87 -8.27
C MET A 156 -1.19 -0.31 -7.14
N MET A 157 -1.65 0.91 -7.32
CA MET A 157 -2.55 1.56 -6.39
C MET A 157 -3.71 2.19 -7.12
N LEU A 158 -4.92 1.79 -6.76
CA LEU A 158 -6.13 2.41 -7.26
C LEU A 158 -6.54 3.54 -6.31
N ASN A 159 -6.42 4.76 -6.80
CA ASN A 159 -6.70 5.95 -6.03
C ASN A 159 -8.06 6.52 -6.42
N ASP A 160 -9.01 6.47 -5.49
CA ASP A 160 -10.35 7.00 -5.65
C ASP A 160 -10.45 8.45 -5.12
N ALA A 161 -9.82 9.36 -5.84
CA ALA A 161 -9.72 10.76 -5.46
C ALA A 161 -11.06 11.49 -5.45
N LEU A 162 -11.82 11.35 -6.52
CA LEU A 162 -13.05 12.13 -6.72
C LEU A 162 -14.20 11.60 -5.86
N TYR A 163 -14.31 10.30 -5.71
CA TYR A 163 -15.37 9.68 -4.92
C TYR A 163 -15.21 10.03 -3.43
N GLY A 164 -13.98 10.00 -2.91
CA GLY A 164 -13.67 10.43 -1.54
C GLY A 164 -14.07 11.88 -1.29
N ILE A 165 -13.65 12.80 -2.16
CA ILE A 165 -13.93 14.24 -2.04
C ILE A 165 -15.45 14.52 -2.09
N LEU A 166 -16.17 13.92 -3.01
CA LEU A 166 -17.56 14.26 -3.26
C LEU A 166 -18.53 13.62 -2.26
N PHE A 167 -18.21 12.45 -1.72
CA PHE A 167 -19.18 11.64 -0.98
C PHE A 167 -18.78 11.28 0.45
N ARG A 168 -17.52 11.43 0.83
CA ARG A 168 -17.02 10.97 2.13
C ARG A 168 -16.27 12.01 2.93
N ASP A 169 -15.50 12.87 2.27
CA ASP A 169 -14.58 13.74 2.97
C ASP A 169 -15.22 15.10 3.24
N ILE A 170 -15.37 15.41 4.50
CA ILE A 170 -15.90 16.67 4.98
C ILE A 170 -14.89 17.80 4.76
N ASN A 171 -13.58 17.46 4.69
CA ASN A 171 -12.50 18.44 4.54
C ASN A 171 -11.82 18.30 3.18
N MET A 172 -12.31 19.04 2.20
CA MET A 172 -11.77 19.06 0.84
C MET A 172 -10.29 19.45 0.80
N LYS A 173 -9.88 20.42 1.62
CA LYS A 173 -8.49 20.88 1.66
C LYS A 173 -7.54 19.77 2.11
N ARG A 174 -7.90 19.03 3.15
CA ARG A 174 -7.12 17.87 3.62
C ARG A 174 -7.05 16.81 2.53
N THR A 175 -8.17 16.47 1.91
CA THR A 175 -8.22 15.45 0.85
C THR A 175 -7.30 15.80 -0.32
N LEU A 176 -7.26 17.06 -0.74
CA LEU A 176 -6.35 17.50 -1.81
C LEU A 176 -4.88 17.39 -1.41
N VAL A 177 -4.55 17.69 -0.16
CA VAL A 177 -3.20 17.53 0.39
C VAL A 177 -2.82 16.05 0.43
N ASP A 178 -3.68 15.19 0.95
CA ASP A 178 -3.46 13.75 1.03
C ASP A 178 -3.27 13.12 -0.36
N GLN A 179 -4.06 13.55 -1.34
CA GLN A 179 -3.90 13.17 -2.75
C GLN A 179 -2.55 13.57 -3.32
N PHE A 180 -2.13 14.79 -3.03
CA PHE A 180 -0.86 15.33 -3.51
C PHE A 180 0.33 14.53 -2.97
N PHE A 181 0.37 14.27 -1.67
CA PHE A 181 1.42 13.47 -1.05
C PHE A 181 1.43 12.02 -1.55
N SER A 182 0.28 11.39 -1.67
CA SER A 182 0.17 10.02 -2.22
C SER A 182 0.74 9.92 -3.63
N ARG A 183 0.50 10.92 -4.47
CA ARG A 183 1.05 10.97 -5.83
C ARG A 183 2.56 11.18 -5.86
N ILE A 184 3.11 11.98 -4.94
CA ILE A 184 4.56 12.13 -4.80
C ILE A 184 5.19 10.78 -4.46
N ILE A 185 4.65 10.07 -3.47
CA ILE A 185 5.16 8.76 -3.05
C ILE A 185 5.12 7.76 -4.22
N ASN A 186 4.02 7.73 -4.97
CA ASN A 186 3.86 6.86 -6.14
C ASN A 186 4.80 7.21 -7.31
N GLY A 187 5.37 8.42 -7.32
CA GLY A 187 6.33 8.87 -8.32
C GLY A 187 7.76 8.34 -8.11
N TYR A 188 8.08 7.89 -6.91
CA TYR A 188 9.38 7.29 -6.59
C TYR A 188 9.43 5.81 -6.96
#